data_7f9d12fe58f58b4c1fc52b72f153e2b1
#
_entry.id   7f9d12fe58f58b4c1fc52b72f153e2b1
#
_cell.length_a   1.000
_cell.length_b   1.000
_cell.length_c   1.000
_cell.angle_alpha   90.00
_cell.angle_beta   90.00
_cell.angle_gamma   90.00
#
_symmetry.space_group_name_H-M   'P 1'
#
loop_
_entity.id
_entity.type
_entity.pdbx_description
1 polymer ?
#
loop_
_entity_poly.entity_id
_entity_poly.type
_entity_poly.pdbx_seq_one_letter_code
_entity_poly.pdbx_strand_id
1 'polypeptide(L)'
;MAGTDIRGKRAELGLTQKEFAAALGMGPNGERTVRRWEAGETAPSAAESAFISSLGHSAPFDQGDRPNAAFTYVDLFAGIGGIRMPFQELGGRCVFSCEWDRFAQKTYRMNYGETPAGDIREVAADDIPDFDVLLAGFPCQPFSLAGVSKKRSLGRATGFEDETQGTLFFEVARIIDAKRPKAFLLENVKNLTSHDRGNTFRVIMHVLRDELGYDVHWKVLDSKLWTCQHRERIYIVGFSEPTEFDWDDLEVPEAEHTAAEVLEGDVDDRYVLSDKLWDYLRAYRAKHQARGNGFGYSVIGPGDTTRTLSARYHKDGSEILVSRGEGKNPRKLTPRECARLQGFPDEFIIPVSDTQAYHQFGNSVTVPVVRAVARLMMGAMEDGLRGA
;
A
#
# COMPACT_ATOMS: atom_id res chain seq x y z
N MET A 1 10.18 -24.06 -23.38
CA MET A 1 10.96 -22.83 -23.66
C MET A 1 12.45 -23.17 -23.65
N ALA A 2 13.26 -22.61 -24.55
CA ALA A 2 14.69 -22.71 -24.51
C ALA A 2 15.29 -21.78 -23.43
N GLY A 3 16.50 -22.05 -22.96
CA GLY A 3 17.13 -21.23 -21.91
C GLY A 3 17.33 -19.75 -22.29
N THR A 4 17.52 -19.45 -23.56
CA THR A 4 17.58 -18.09 -24.11
C THR A 4 16.24 -17.36 -24.01
N ASP A 5 15.13 -18.08 -24.19
CA ASP A 5 13.77 -17.51 -24.09
C ASP A 5 13.43 -17.17 -22.64
N ILE A 6 13.86 -17.99 -21.68
CA ILE A 6 13.62 -17.76 -20.25
C ILE A 6 14.42 -16.53 -19.78
N ARG A 7 15.68 -16.42 -20.19
CA ARG A 7 16.52 -15.24 -19.89
C ARG A 7 15.94 -13.96 -20.50
N GLY A 8 15.49 -14.05 -21.76
CA GLY A 8 14.85 -12.93 -22.46
C GLY A 8 13.60 -12.47 -21.73
N LYS A 9 12.72 -13.42 -21.36
CA LYS A 9 11.49 -13.12 -20.61
C LYS A 9 11.76 -12.51 -19.25
N ARG A 10 12.73 -13.05 -18.51
CA ARG A 10 13.14 -12.47 -17.22
C ARG A 10 13.68 -11.05 -17.37
N ALA A 11 14.50 -10.80 -18.41
CA ALA A 11 15.02 -9.46 -18.67
C ALA A 11 13.93 -8.47 -19.07
N GLU A 12 12.95 -8.87 -19.89
CA GLU A 12 11.76 -8.09 -20.23
C GLU A 12 11.01 -7.65 -18.98
N LEU A 13 10.88 -8.54 -18.00
CA LEU A 13 10.22 -8.26 -16.72
C LEU A 13 11.09 -7.45 -15.75
N GLY A 14 12.37 -7.20 -16.07
CA GLY A 14 13.32 -6.49 -15.21
C GLY A 14 13.64 -7.22 -13.90
N LEU A 15 13.48 -8.56 -13.86
CA LEU A 15 13.65 -9.37 -12.66
C LEU A 15 15.07 -9.98 -12.57
N THR A 16 15.59 -10.13 -11.36
CA THR A 16 16.76 -11.01 -11.08
C THR A 16 16.31 -12.48 -11.14
N GLN A 17 17.24 -13.42 -11.23
CA GLN A 17 16.93 -14.86 -11.19
C GLN A 17 16.16 -15.27 -9.94
N LYS A 18 16.51 -14.68 -8.79
CA LYS A 18 15.85 -14.90 -7.51
C LYS A 18 14.41 -14.36 -7.51
N GLU A 19 14.21 -13.14 -8.01
CA GLU A 19 12.89 -12.52 -8.11
C GLU A 19 12.00 -13.24 -9.13
N PHE A 20 12.58 -13.70 -10.23
CA PHE A 20 11.87 -14.50 -11.21
C PHE A 20 11.42 -15.85 -10.64
N ALA A 21 12.27 -16.52 -9.88
CA ALA A 21 11.91 -17.73 -9.15
C ALA A 21 10.78 -17.48 -8.14
N ALA A 22 10.84 -16.37 -7.42
CA ALA A 22 9.77 -15.98 -6.49
C ALA A 22 8.44 -15.69 -7.23
N ALA A 23 8.48 -15.02 -8.37
CA ALA A 23 7.31 -14.79 -9.23
C ALA A 23 6.68 -16.10 -9.75
N LEU A 24 7.50 -17.14 -9.92
CA LEU A 24 7.05 -18.48 -10.28
C LEU A 24 6.56 -19.32 -9.10
N GLY A 25 6.50 -18.75 -7.88
CA GLY A 25 6.10 -19.47 -6.67
C GLY A 25 7.11 -20.55 -6.21
N MET A 26 8.36 -20.46 -6.68
CA MET A 26 9.39 -21.45 -6.35
C MET A 26 9.92 -21.26 -4.93
N GLY A 27 10.17 -22.36 -4.24
CA GLY A 27 10.78 -22.39 -2.92
C GLY A 27 12.27 -21.92 -2.89
N PRO A 28 12.99 -22.13 -1.77
CA PRO A 28 14.32 -21.58 -1.52
C PRO A 28 15.39 -21.88 -2.58
N ASN A 29 15.24 -22.97 -3.30
CA ASN A 29 16.15 -23.38 -4.38
C ASN A 29 15.76 -22.85 -5.78
N GLY A 30 14.71 -22.05 -5.88
CA GLY A 30 14.16 -21.57 -7.16
C GLY A 30 15.20 -20.81 -8.00
N GLU A 31 16.00 -19.95 -7.40
CA GLU A 31 17.08 -19.23 -8.10
C GLU A 31 18.06 -20.17 -8.81
N ARG A 32 18.46 -21.25 -8.12
CA ARG A 32 19.33 -22.27 -8.71
C ARG A 32 18.65 -22.97 -9.89
N THR A 33 17.36 -23.24 -9.78
CA THR A 33 16.55 -23.85 -10.84
C THR A 33 16.47 -22.95 -12.06
N VAL A 34 16.16 -21.65 -11.86
CA VAL A 34 16.11 -20.65 -12.95
C VAL A 34 17.47 -20.52 -13.63
N ARG A 35 18.56 -20.48 -12.87
CA ARG A 35 19.92 -20.44 -13.42
C ARG A 35 20.20 -21.63 -14.33
N ARG A 36 19.81 -22.84 -13.91
CA ARG A 36 19.98 -24.06 -14.69
C ARG A 36 19.13 -24.07 -15.96
N TRP A 37 17.93 -23.52 -15.91
CA TRP A 37 17.08 -23.33 -17.08
C TRP A 37 17.71 -22.36 -18.09
N GLU A 38 18.22 -21.21 -17.60
CA GLU A 38 18.89 -20.22 -18.46
C GLU A 38 20.21 -20.73 -19.06
N ALA A 39 20.90 -21.64 -18.36
CA ALA A 39 22.09 -22.32 -18.84
C ALA A 39 21.79 -23.46 -19.81
N GLY A 40 20.51 -23.85 -19.97
CA GLY A 40 20.12 -25.00 -20.79
C GLY A 40 20.43 -26.37 -20.16
N GLU A 41 20.79 -26.42 -18.87
CA GLU A 41 21.09 -27.66 -18.16
C GLU A 41 19.83 -28.49 -17.88
N THR A 42 18.72 -27.79 -17.64
CA THR A 42 17.39 -28.37 -17.44
C THR A 42 16.37 -27.48 -18.15
N ALA A 43 15.17 -27.99 -18.34
CA ALA A 43 14.05 -27.23 -18.91
C ALA A 43 12.88 -27.18 -17.92
N PRO A 44 12.08 -26.07 -17.90
CA PRO A 44 10.84 -26.04 -17.16
C PRO A 44 9.84 -27.06 -17.73
N SER A 45 8.93 -27.54 -16.90
CA SER A 45 7.80 -28.35 -17.31
C SER A 45 6.89 -27.58 -18.29
N ALA A 46 5.99 -28.27 -18.96
CA ALA A 46 5.02 -27.62 -19.84
C ALA A 46 4.15 -26.58 -19.10
N ALA A 47 3.72 -26.89 -17.87
CA ALA A 47 2.95 -25.98 -17.02
C ALA A 47 3.77 -24.74 -16.62
N GLU A 48 5.03 -24.93 -16.19
CA GLU A 48 5.92 -23.82 -15.88
C GLU A 48 6.22 -22.98 -17.12
N SER A 49 6.45 -23.60 -18.27
CA SER A 49 6.67 -22.89 -19.55
C SER A 49 5.44 -22.05 -19.94
N ALA A 50 4.24 -22.59 -19.81
CA ALA A 50 2.99 -21.86 -20.07
C ALA A 50 2.84 -20.67 -19.12
N PHE A 51 3.11 -20.89 -17.82
CA PHE A 51 3.07 -19.83 -16.82
C PHE A 51 4.13 -18.76 -17.06
N ILE A 52 5.38 -19.16 -17.38
CA ILE A 52 6.44 -18.22 -17.77
C ILE A 52 6.01 -17.37 -18.97
N SER A 53 5.40 -17.97 -19.97
CA SER A 53 4.93 -17.25 -21.16
C SER A 53 3.81 -16.25 -20.84
N SER A 54 2.96 -16.55 -19.84
CA SER A 54 1.89 -15.64 -19.40
C SER A 54 2.39 -14.49 -18.53
N LEU A 55 3.54 -14.62 -17.91
CA LEU A 55 4.10 -13.54 -17.10
C LEU A 55 4.31 -12.26 -17.95
N GLY A 56 3.73 -11.16 -17.50
CA GLY A 56 3.83 -9.86 -18.17
C GLY A 56 2.91 -9.66 -19.38
N HIS A 57 2.16 -10.69 -19.83
CA HIS A 57 1.15 -10.56 -20.88
C HIS A 57 -0.29 -10.49 -20.33
N SER A 58 -0.48 -10.88 -19.07
CA SER A 58 -1.73 -10.69 -18.33
C SER A 58 -1.39 -10.55 -16.85
N ALA A 59 -1.07 -9.33 -16.43
CA ALA A 59 -1.02 -9.02 -15.02
C ALA A 59 -2.40 -9.33 -14.40
N PRO A 60 -2.49 -9.94 -13.21
CA PRO A 60 -3.78 -10.36 -12.64
C PRO A 60 -4.84 -9.26 -12.59
N PHE A 61 -4.39 -8.02 -12.48
CA PHE A 61 -5.25 -6.84 -12.38
C PHE A 61 -5.00 -5.84 -13.52
N ASP A 62 -4.51 -6.32 -14.68
CA ASP A 62 -4.37 -5.49 -15.87
C ASP A 62 -5.75 -4.98 -16.30
N GLN A 63 -5.86 -3.68 -16.47
CA GLN A 63 -7.10 -3.05 -16.92
C GLN A 63 -7.32 -3.22 -18.42
N GLY A 64 -6.24 -3.48 -19.19
CA GLY A 64 -6.25 -3.36 -20.63
C GLY A 64 -6.69 -1.96 -21.09
N ASP A 65 -7.09 -1.86 -22.32
CA ASP A 65 -7.70 -0.65 -22.87
C ASP A 65 -9.17 -0.62 -22.47
N ARG A 66 -9.55 0.26 -21.51
CA ARG A 66 -10.92 0.48 -21.03
C ARG A 66 -11.44 1.83 -21.52
N PRO A 67 -11.87 1.95 -22.78
CA PRO A 67 -12.34 3.23 -23.32
C PRO A 67 -13.63 3.73 -22.63
N ASN A 68 -14.41 2.83 -22.02
CA ASN A 68 -15.68 3.12 -21.36
C ASN A 68 -15.57 3.00 -19.83
N ALA A 69 -14.46 3.42 -19.23
CA ALA A 69 -14.35 3.49 -17.77
C ALA A 69 -15.39 4.47 -17.19
N ALA A 70 -15.96 4.13 -16.04
CA ALA A 70 -16.93 4.98 -15.37
C ALA A 70 -16.32 6.33 -14.95
N PHE A 71 -15.04 6.31 -14.58
CA PHE A 71 -14.24 7.49 -14.23
C PHE A 71 -12.75 7.19 -14.44
N THR A 72 -11.94 8.23 -14.42
CA THR A 72 -10.49 8.13 -14.47
C THR A 72 -9.86 8.56 -13.15
N TYR A 73 -8.71 7.95 -12.81
CA TYR A 73 -7.99 8.34 -11.59
C TYR A 73 -6.48 8.25 -11.76
N VAL A 74 -5.78 8.95 -10.88
CA VAL A 74 -4.34 8.83 -10.69
C VAL A 74 -4.02 8.22 -9.33
N ASP A 75 -2.93 7.43 -9.25
CA ASP A 75 -2.47 6.76 -8.03
C ASP A 75 -1.07 7.26 -7.67
N LEU A 76 -1.00 8.22 -6.74
CA LEU A 76 0.24 8.84 -6.29
C LEU A 76 0.75 8.14 -5.02
N PHE A 77 2.07 7.97 -4.93
CA PHE A 77 2.68 7.13 -3.88
C PHE A 77 2.08 5.73 -3.89
N ALA A 78 1.93 5.20 -5.09
CA ALA A 78 1.10 4.03 -5.39
C ALA A 78 1.50 2.77 -4.60
N GLY A 79 2.74 2.69 -4.11
CA GLY A 79 3.24 1.53 -3.41
C GLY A 79 3.09 0.28 -4.26
N ILE A 80 2.28 -0.65 -3.79
CA ILE A 80 1.95 -1.89 -4.51
C ILE A 80 0.51 -1.91 -5.03
N GLY A 81 -0.15 -0.73 -5.10
CA GLY A 81 -1.49 -0.58 -5.68
C GLY A 81 -2.65 -0.88 -4.73
N GLY A 82 -2.44 -0.79 -3.41
CA GLY A 82 -3.49 -1.10 -2.43
C GLY A 82 -4.67 -0.12 -2.45
N ILE A 83 -4.44 1.17 -2.76
CA ILE A 83 -5.52 2.14 -2.93
C ILE A 83 -6.16 1.98 -4.31
N ARG A 84 -5.37 1.74 -5.34
CA ARG A 84 -5.82 1.53 -6.71
C ARG A 84 -6.87 0.42 -6.84
N MET A 85 -6.63 -0.73 -6.20
CA MET A 85 -7.42 -1.95 -6.38
C MET A 85 -8.94 -1.71 -6.20
N PRO A 86 -9.44 -1.11 -5.11
CA PRO A 86 -10.86 -0.82 -4.95
C PRO A 86 -11.44 0.11 -6.01
N PHE A 87 -10.71 1.14 -6.43
CA PHE A 87 -11.19 2.07 -7.45
C PHE A 87 -11.28 1.43 -8.83
N GLN A 88 -10.34 0.51 -9.13
CA GLN A 88 -10.39 -0.30 -10.33
C GLN A 88 -11.58 -1.28 -10.34
N GLU A 89 -11.91 -1.89 -9.18
CA GLU A 89 -13.08 -2.75 -9.00
C GLU A 89 -14.40 -1.98 -9.24
N LEU A 90 -14.46 -0.70 -8.90
CA LEU A 90 -15.60 0.18 -9.14
C LEU A 90 -15.71 0.69 -10.60
N GLY A 91 -14.90 0.15 -11.51
CA GLY A 91 -14.95 0.49 -12.93
C GLY A 91 -14.09 1.70 -13.31
N GLY A 92 -13.29 2.23 -12.40
CA GLY A 92 -12.34 3.29 -12.69
C GLY A 92 -11.16 2.81 -13.52
N ARG A 93 -10.54 3.74 -14.29
CA ARG A 93 -9.32 3.54 -15.05
C ARG A 93 -8.18 4.40 -14.49
N CYS A 94 -7.09 3.76 -14.09
CA CYS A 94 -5.85 4.46 -13.76
C CYS A 94 -5.24 5.04 -15.05
N VAL A 95 -5.05 6.34 -15.09
CA VAL A 95 -4.43 7.02 -16.24
C VAL A 95 -3.01 7.46 -15.96
N PHE A 96 -2.60 7.47 -14.70
CA PHE A 96 -1.24 7.77 -14.27
C PHE A 96 -0.99 7.18 -12.89
N SER A 97 0.19 6.63 -12.67
CA SER A 97 0.66 6.16 -11.36
C SER A 97 2.08 6.62 -11.09
N CYS A 98 2.41 6.87 -9.81
CA CYS A 98 3.72 7.34 -9.41
C CYS A 98 4.18 6.65 -8.13
N GLU A 99 5.39 6.04 -8.15
CA GLU A 99 6.03 5.36 -7.03
C GLU A 99 7.55 5.40 -7.22
N TRP A 100 8.30 5.83 -6.21
CA TRP A 100 9.74 6.00 -6.31
C TRP A 100 10.54 4.74 -5.94
N ASP A 101 9.96 3.84 -5.08
CA ASP A 101 10.62 2.61 -4.67
C ASP A 101 10.60 1.58 -5.80
N ARG A 102 11.79 1.25 -6.31
CA ARG A 102 11.95 0.31 -7.43
C ARG A 102 11.38 -1.09 -7.17
N PHE A 103 11.33 -1.54 -5.89
CA PHE A 103 10.78 -2.85 -5.56
C PHE A 103 9.26 -2.81 -5.51
N ALA A 104 8.69 -1.70 -5.05
CA ALA A 104 7.25 -1.46 -5.13
C ALA A 104 6.80 -1.35 -6.60
N GLN A 105 7.53 -0.60 -7.45
CA GLN A 105 7.28 -0.54 -8.90
C GLN A 105 7.28 -1.92 -9.55
N LYS A 106 8.20 -2.83 -9.16
CA LYS A 106 8.20 -4.20 -9.66
C LYS A 106 6.95 -4.97 -9.29
N THR A 107 6.54 -4.89 -8.03
CA THR A 107 5.34 -5.56 -7.55
C THR A 107 4.11 -4.97 -8.25
N TYR A 108 4.04 -3.65 -8.38
CA TYR A 108 2.98 -2.96 -9.09
C TYR A 108 2.89 -3.41 -10.56
N ARG A 109 4.02 -3.39 -11.27
CA ARG A 109 4.09 -3.83 -12.68
C ARG A 109 3.63 -5.26 -12.88
N MET A 110 4.04 -6.18 -12.00
CA MET A 110 3.65 -7.59 -12.10
C MET A 110 2.16 -7.80 -11.89
N ASN A 111 1.49 -6.92 -11.16
CA ASN A 111 0.09 -7.04 -10.83
C ASN A 111 -0.83 -6.24 -11.76
N TYR A 112 -0.38 -5.08 -12.24
CA TYR A 112 -1.22 -4.16 -13.03
C TYR A 112 -0.75 -3.98 -14.48
N GLY A 113 0.39 -4.56 -14.88
CA GLY A 113 0.89 -4.52 -16.26
C GLY A 113 1.63 -3.23 -16.64
N GLU A 114 1.60 -2.20 -15.78
CA GLU A 114 2.24 -0.89 -16.02
C GLU A 114 3.31 -0.58 -14.97
N THR A 115 4.27 0.24 -15.32
CA THR A 115 5.32 0.70 -14.40
C THR A 115 4.99 2.12 -13.96
N PRO A 116 4.81 2.39 -12.65
CA PRO A 116 4.63 3.74 -12.15
C PRO A 116 5.79 4.67 -12.54
N ALA A 117 5.50 5.95 -12.75
CA ALA A 117 6.52 6.99 -12.83
C ALA A 117 7.36 7.03 -11.53
N GLY A 118 8.53 7.62 -11.59
CA GLY A 118 9.47 7.64 -10.46
C GLY A 118 9.09 8.61 -9.34
N ASP A 119 9.99 9.54 -9.04
CA ASP A 119 9.80 10.53 -7.99
C ASP A 119 8.79 11.60 -8.44
N ILE A 120 7.74 11.81 -7.66
CA ILE A 120 6.67 12.79 -7.95
C ILE A 120 7.21 14.23 -8.05
N ARG A 121 8.33 14.55 -7.42
CA ARG A 121 9.00 15.86 -7.49
C ARG A 121 9.61 16.15 -8.86
N GLU A 122 9.84 15.10 -9.65
CA GLU A 122 10.37 15.19 -11.02
C GLU A 122 9.26 15.18 -12.08
N VAL A 123 8.00 15.01 -11.67
CA VAL A 123 6.84 14.96 -12.57
C VAL A 123 6.22 16.34 -12.69
N ALA A 124 6.19 16.90 -13.90
CA ALA A 124 5.43 18.11 -14.17
C ALA A 124 3.92 17.82 -14.16
N ALA A 125 3.10 18.74 -13.64
CA ALA A 125 1.66 18.53 -13.62
C ALA A 125 1.08 18.37 -15.03
N ASP A 126 1.66 19.04 -16.02
CA ASP A 126 1.24 18.96 -17.42
C ASP A 126 1.49 17.58 -18.06
N ASP A 127 2.45 16.81 -17.54
CA ASP A 127 2.74 15.44 -17.99
C ASP A 127 1.70 14.42 -17.46
N ILE A 128 0.88 14.81 -16.48
CA ILE A 128 -0.20 13.98 -15.95
C ILE A 128 -1.45 14.21 -16.81
N PRO A 129 -2.07 13.16 -17.38
CA PRO A 129 -3.36 13.31 -18.08
C PRO A 129 -4.44 13.92 -17.17
N ASP A 130 -5.50 14.45 -17.75
CA ASP A 130 -6.68 14.86 -16.96
C ASP A 130 -7.38 13.63 -16.38
N PHE A 131 -7.94 13.78 -15.17
CA PHE A 131 -8.54 12.70 -14.41
C PHE A 131 -9.64 13.22 -13.47
N ASP A 132 -10.53 12.30 -13.07
CA ASP A 132 -11.65 12.64 -12.19
C ASP A 132 -11.28 12.57 -10.70
N VAL A 133 -10.44 11.59 -10.30
CA VAL A 133 -10.15 11.28 -8.89
C VAL A 133 -8.64 11.18 -8.65
N LEU A 134 -8.14 11.84 -7.59
CA LEU A 134 -6.76 11.68 -7.14
C LEU A 134 -6.72 10.76 -5.92
N LEU A 135 -5.86 9.75 -5.98
CA LEU A 135 -5.57 8.82 -4.89
C LEU A 135 -4.15 9.02 -4.39
N ALA A 136 -3.94 9.13 -3.06
CA ALA A 136 -2.60 9.25 -2.51
C ALA A 136 -2.48 8.74 -1.07
N GLY A 137 -1.63 7.73 -0.87
CA GLY A 137 -1.12 7.33 0.44
C GLY A 137 0.21 8.03 0.75
N PHE A 138 0.20 9.32 1.06
CA PHE A 138 1.41 10.10 1.18
C PHE A 138 2.12 9.88 2.52
N PRO A 139 3.48 9.86 2.57
CA PRO A 139 4.21 9.63 3.82
C PRO A 139 4.10 10.82 4.79
N CYS A 140 4.00 10.50 6.10
CA CYS A 140 3.99 11.49 7.16
C CYS A 140 5.40 12.08 7.35
N GLN A 141 5.66 13.21 6.73
CA GLN A 141 6.90 13.97 6.92
C GLN A 141 6.62 15.25 7.73
N PRO A 142 7.48 15.59 8.72
CA PRO A 142 7.30 16.82 9.46
C PRO A 142 7.57 18.04 8.57
N PHE A 143 6.66 19.00 8.58
CA PHE A 143 6.88 20.32 8.00
C PHE A 143 6.57 21.41 9.02
N SER A 144 7.34 22.50 9.04
CA SER A 144 7.16 23.59 9.99
C SER A 144 6.31 24.71 9.39
N LEU A 145 5.35 25.19 10.16
CA LEU A 145 4.55 26.39 9.86
C LEU A 145 5.38 27.64 9.57
N ALA A 146 6.62 27.70 10.06
CA ALA A 146 7.50 28.87 9.90
C ALA A 146 7.78 29.20 8.41
N GLY A 147 7.79 28.22 7.52
CA GLY A 147 7.93 28.42 6.07
C GLY A 147 6.69 29.01 5.44
N VAL A 148 5.51 28.55 5.83
CA VAL A 148 4.21 28.97 5.25
C VAL A 148 3.85 30.40 5.72
N SER A 149 4.03 30.72 6.99
CA SER A 149 3.66 32.03 7.57
C SER A 149 4.56 33.19 7.13
N LYS A 150 5.85 32.93 6.91
CA LYS A 150 6.84 33.99 6.61
C LYS A 150 6.62 34.62 5.22
N LYS A 151 6.00 33.93 4.31
CA LYS A 151 5.73 34.39 2.94
C LYS A 151 4.46 35.26 2.83
N ARG A 152 3.43 34.90 3.59
CA ARG A 152 2.20 35.70 3.68
C ARG A 152 2.50 37.14 4.18
N SER A 153 3.46 37.30 5.09
CA SER A 153 3.87 38.61 5.61
C SER A 153 4.71 39.45 4.64
N LEU A 154 5.25 38.83 3.56
CA LEU A 154 6.12 39.50 2.59
C LEU A 154 5.42 39.87 1.28
N GLY A 155 4.09 39.65 1.15
CA GLY A 155 3.30 40.05 -0.04
C GLY A 155 3.74 39.40 -1.36
N ARG A 156 4.47 38.28 -1.30
CA ARG A 156 4.88 37.53 -2.48
C ARG A 156 3.76 36.58 -2.91
N ALA A 157 3.56 36.45 -4.22
CA ALA A 157 2.58 35.56 -4.81
C ALA A 157 2.68 34.16 -4.18
N THR A 158 1.56 33.64 -3.72
CA THR A 158 1.39 32.29 -3.17
C THR A 158 1.38 31.26 -4.30
N GLY A 159 2.50 31.17 -5.04
CA GLY A 159 2.73 30.06 -5.95
C GLY A 159 3.41 28.93 -5.17
N PHE A 160 3.05 27.69 -5.43
CA PHE A 160 3.65 26.48 -4.86
C PHE A 160 5.14 26.27 -5.23
N GLU A 161 5.83 27.29 -5.78
CA GLU A 161 7.16 27.23 -6.39
C GLU A 161 8.37 27.48 -5.48
N ASP A 162 8.24 27.49 -4.13
CA ASP A 162 9.32 27.92 -3.27
C ASP A 162 9.91 26.82 -2.35
N GLU A 163 11.16 26.96 -1.92
CA GLU A 163 12.06 26.03 -1.21
C GLU A 163 11.52 25.37 0.10
N THR A 164 10.34 25.74 0.56
CA THR A 164 9.63 25.01 1.63
C THR A 164 8.85 23.78 1.15
N GLN A 165 8.88 23.52 -0.13
CA GLN A 165 8.18 22.46 -0.88
C GLN A 165 8.78 21.05 -0.66
N GLY A 166 9.62 20.86 0.34
CA GLY A 166 10.28 19.58 0.62
C GLY A 166 9.36 18.48 1.17
N THR A 167 8.06 18.70 1.33
CA THR A 167 7.15 17.68 1.85
C THR A 167 6.22 17.16 0.76
N LEU A 168 6.09 15.86 0.70
CA LEU A 168 5.33 15.16 -0.34
C LEU A 168 3.82 15.50 -0.34
N PHE A 169 3.28 16.01 0.77
CA PHE A 169 1.92 16.57 0.80
C PHE A 169 1.76 17.76 -0.16
N PHE A 170 2.75 18.66 -0.24
CA PHE A 170 2.65 19.81 -1.13
C PHE A 170 2.75 19.43 -2.61
N GLU A 171 3.38 18.29 -2.93
CA GLU A 171 3.29 17.72 -4.27
C GLU A 171 1.88 17.24 -4.62
N VAL A 172 1.18 16.63 -3.65
CA VAL A 172 -0.25 16.30 -3.81
C VAL A 172 -1.07 17.57 -4.03
N ALA A 173 -0.88 18.59 -3.19
CA ALA A 173 -1.59 19.87 -3.29
C ALA A 173 -1.32 20.57 -4.64
N ARG A 174 -0.07 20.57 -5.12
CA ARG A 174 0.32 21.11 -6.44
C ARG A 174 -0.44 20.43 -7.58
N ILE A 175 -0.59 19.12 -7.55
CA ILE A 175 -1.29 18.36 -8.58
C ILE A 175 -2.81 18.62 -8.48
N ILE A 176 -3.37 18.67 -7.28
CA ILE A 176 -4.79 19.02 -7.08
C ILE A 176 -5.07 20.43 -7.61
N ASP A 177 -4.20 21.40 -7.34
CA ASP A 177 -4.35 22.78 -7.82
C ASP A 177 -4.30 22.86 -9.35
N ALA A 178 -3.32 22.21 -9.95
CA ALA A 178 -3.11 22.24 -11.38
C ALA A 178 -4.19 21.48 -12.17
N LYS A 179 -4.68 20.35 -11.64
CA LYS A 179 -5.58 19.44 -12.36
C LYS A 179 -7.03 19.52 -11.93
N ARG A 180 -7.31 20.10 -10.77
CA ARG A 180 -8.67 20.33 -10.27
C ARG A 180 -9.59 19.08 -10.37
N PRO A 181 -9.16 17.90 -9.84
CA PRO A 181 -9.99 16.71 -9.91
C PRO A 181 -11.35 16.91 -9.23
N LYS A 182 -12.35 16.15 -9.64
CA LYS A 182 -13.69 16.18 -9.01
C LYS A 182 -13.65 15.76 -7.55
N ALA A 183 -12.76 14.80 -7.24
CA ALA A 183 -12.56 14.34 -5.88
C ALA A 183 -11.13 13.82 -5.63
N PHE A 184 -10.77 13.67 -4.34
CA PHE A 184 -9.55 13.01 -3.93
C PHE A 184 -9.75 12.13 -2.70
N LEU A 185 -8.96 11.08 -2.59
CA LEU A 185 -8.78 10.28 -1.38
C LEU A 185 -7.32 10.32 -0.94
N LEU A 186 -7.07 10.82 0.27
CA LEU A 186 -5.76 10.82 0.89
C LEU A 186 -5.76 9.90 2.11
N GLU A 187 -4.71 9.09 2.26
CA GLU A 187 -4.51 8.21 3.42
C GLU A 187 -3.22 8.56 4.16
N ASN A 188 -3.26 8.42 5.48
CA ASN A 188 -2.07 8.58 6.31
C ASN A 188 -2.21 7.85 7.66
N VAL A 189 -1.13 7.82 8.45
CA VAL A 189 -1.17 7.29 9.81
C VAL A 189 -2.05 8.16 10.72
N LYS A 190 -2.75 7.54 11.69
CA LYS A 190 -3.58 8.25 12.69
C LYS A 190 -2.85 9.42 13.36
N ASN A 191 -1.54 9.25 13.64
CA ASN A 191 -0.75 10.25 14.33
C ASN A 191 -0.59 11.57 13.55
N LEU A 192 -0.97 11.63 12.28
CA LEU A 192 -1.01 12.88 11.51
C LEU A 192 -1.85 13.95 12.22
N THR A 193 -2.96 13.57 12.85
CA THR A 193 -3.87 14.49 13.55
C THR A 193 -3.23 15.16 14.79
N SER A 194 -2.27 14.48 15.42
CA SER A 194 -1.57 14.98 16.62
C SER A 194 -0.13 15.41 16.36
N HIS A 195 0.38 15.18 15.15
CA HIS A 195 1.75 15.53 14.78
C HIS A 195 1.99 17.04 14.95
N ASP A 196 3.14 17.41 15.55
CA ASP A 196 3.47 18.79 15.89
C ASP A 196 2.33 19.51 16.63
N ARG A 197 1.75 18.86 17.66
CA ARG A 197 0.61 19.39 18.44
C ARG A 197 -0.62 19.72 17.57
N GLY A 198 -0.83 18.96 16.47
CA GLY A 198 -1.91 19.16 15.51
C GLY A 198 -1.63 20.24 14.45
N ASN A 199 -0.48 20.89 14.47
CA ASN A 199 -0.16 21.93 13.49
C ASN A 199 -0.10 21.40 12.07
N THR A 200 0.55 20.24 11.88
CA THR A 200 0.65 19.59 10.57
C THR A 200 -0.72 19.35 9.96
N PHE A 201 -1.64 18.78 10.72
CA PHE A 201 -2.98 18.50 10.24
C PHE A 201 -3.78 19.78 9.95
N ARG A 202 -3.65 20.82 10.78
CA ARG A 202 -4.29 22.12 10.52
C ARG A 202 -3.82 22.76 9.21
N VAL A 203 -2.52 22.66 8.88
CA VAL A 203 -2.00 23.14 7.61
C VAL A 203 -2.58 22.36 6.44
N ILE A 204 -2.62 21.03 6.52
CA ILE A 204 -3.23 20.18 5.48
C ILE A 204 -4.67 20.60 5.24
N MET A 205 -5.48 20.72 6.29
CA MET A 205 -6.90 21.10 6.17
C MET A 205 -7.07 22.51 5.64
N HIS A 206 -6.23 23.46 6.05
CA HIS A 206 -6.24 24.83 5.52
C HIS A 206 -5.93 24.86 4.03
N VAL A 207 -4.88 24.15 3.58
CA VAL A 207 -4.54 24.08 2.15
C VAL A 207 -5.70 23.47 1.35
N LEU A 208 -6.25 22.34 1.79
CA LEU A 208 -7.27 21.64 1.04
C LEU A 208 -8.61 22.41 1.00
N ARG A 209 -9.04 23.01 2.14
CA ARG A 209 -10.31 23.70 2.28
C ARG A 209 -10.25 25.15 1.83
N ASP A 210 -9.30 25.91 2.42
CA ASP A 210 -9.32 27.38 2.32
C ASP A 210 -8.54 27.88 1.09
N GLU A 211 -7.44 27.20 0.70
CA GLU A 211 -6.64 27.61 -0.45
C GLU A 211 -7.13 26.94 -1.74
N LEU A 212 -7.39 25.60 -1.70
CA LEU A 212 -7.85 24.84 -2.87
C LEU A 212 -9.37 24.84 -3.02
N GLY A 213 -10.14 25.17 -1.97
CA GLY A 213 -11.58 25.33 -2.01
C GLY A 213 -12.39 24.04 -2.11
N TYR A 214 -11.83 22.89 -1.63
CA TYR A 214 -12.54 21.62 -1.64
C TYR A 214 -13.44 21.45 -0.42
N ASP A 215 -14.57 20.79 -0.59
CA ASP A 215 -15.38 20.26 0.50
C ASP A 215 -14.68 19.01 1.06
N VAL A 216 -14.14 19.10 2.29
CA VAL A 216 -13.20 18.09 2.82
C VAL A 216 -13.74 17.45 4.09
N HIS A 217 -13.82 16.14 4.08
CA HIS A 217 -14.25 15.28 5.19
C HIS A 217 -13.09 14.35 5.60
N TRP A 218 -13.01 14.03 6.89
CA TRP A 218 -12.01 13.08 7.35
C TRP A 218 -12.50 12.25 8.53
N LYS A 219 -12.00 11.02 8.63
CA LYS A 219 -12.25 10.10 9.75
C LYS A 219 -11.04 9.21 9.98
N VAL A 220 -10.79 8.84 11.25
CA VAL A 220 -9.85 7.79 11.61
C VAL A 220 -10.62 6.49 11.68
N LEU A 221 -10.20 5.52 10.87
CA LEU A 221 -10.79 4.19 10.81
C LEU A 221 -9.81 3.15 11.32
N ASP A 222 -10.33 2.17 12.06
CA ASP A 222 -9.59 1.01 12.52
C ASP A 222 -9.93 -0.19 11.63
N SER A 223 -8.94 -0.75 10.95
CA SER A 223 -9.14 -1.87 10.02
C SER A 223 -9.69 -3.14 10.68
N LYS A 224 -9.67 -3.27 12.01
CA LYS A 224 -10.22 -4.41 12.72
C LYS A 224 -11.72 -4.64 12.45
N LEU A 225 -12.41 -3.62 11.95
CA LEU A 225 -13.81 -3.73 11.54
C LEU A 225 -13.99 -4.46 10.20
N TRP A 226 -12.92 -4.62 9.40
CA TRP A 226 -12.93 -5.25 8.08
C TRP A 226 -11.93 -6.39 7.94
N THR A 227 -10.99 -6.52 8.88
CA THR A 227 -9.95 -7.56 8.88
C THR A 227 -9.58 -7.91 10.31
N CYS A 228 -8.82 -8.98 10.51
CA CYS A 228 -8.30 -9.34 11.81
C CYS A 228 -7.13 -8.46 12.31
N GLN A 229 -6.93 -7.26 11.75
CA GLN A 229 -5.80 -6.39 12.10
C GLN A 229 -6.27 -5.08 12.76
N HIS A 230 -5.76 -4.80 13.95
CA HIS A 230 -5.87 -3.48 14.56
C HIS A 230 -4.86 -2.53 13.90
N ARG A 231 -5.37 -1.68 12.97
CA ARG A 231 -4.57 -0.70 12.21
C ARG A 231 -5.39 0.57 11.99
N GLU A 232 -5.07 1.61 12.75
CA GLU A 232 -5.75 2.89 12.64
C GLU A 232 -5.08 3.79 11.60
N ARG A 233 -5.89 4.32 10.66
CA ARG A 233 -5.47 5.24 9.60
C ARG A 233 -6.47 6.38 9.47
N ILE A 234 -5.96 7.56 9.15
CA ILE A 234 -6.81 8.68 8.76
C ILE A 234 -7.07 8.62 7.25
N TYR A 235 -8.32 8.78 6.89
CA TYR A 235 -8.79 8.94 5.52
C TYR A 235 -9.35 10.35 5.38
N ILE A 236 -8.89 11.07 4.35
CA ILE A 236 -9.31 12.43 4.03
C ILE A 236 -9.90 12.40 2.62
N VAL A 237 -11.18 12.69 2.49
CA VAL A 237 -11.90 12.74 1.22
C VAL A 237 -12.23 14.20 0.93
N GLY A 238 -12.04 14.63 -0.30
CA GLY A 238 -12.41 15.97 -0.72
C GLY A 238 -13.13 15.96 -2.06
N PHE A 239 -14.09 16.87 -2.21
CA PHE A 239 -14.87 17.06 -3.43
C PHE A 239 -14.71 18.49 -3.92
N SER A 240 -14.65 18.70 -5.24
CA SER A 240 -14.56 20.04 -5.85
C SER A 240 -15.84 20.85 -5.70
N GLU A 241 -16.97 20.17 -5.54
CA GLU A 241 -18.28 20.74 -5.27
C GLU A 241 -18.81 20.19 -3.95
N PRO A 242 -19.67 20.93 -3.22
CA PRO A 242 -20.31 20.43 -2.01
C PRO A 242 -21.12 19.15 -2.28
N THR A 243 -20.99 18.17 -1.39
CA THR A 243 -21.67 16.87 -1.50
C THR A 243 -22.40 16.51 -0.20
N GLU A 244 -23.36 15.59 -0.27
CA GLU A 244 -24.02 15.01 0.91
C GLU A 244 -23.23 13.83 1.50
N PHE A 245 -21.89 13.90 1.42
CA PHE A 245 -21.02 12.86 1.95
C PHE A 245 -21.06 12.81 3.48
N ASP A 246 -21.46 11.68 4.06
CA ASP A 246 -21.43 11.44 5.49
C ASP A 246 -20.68 10.15 5.83
N TRP A 247 -19.75 10.22 6.79
CA TRP A 247 -19.05 9.06 7.30
C TRP A 247 -19.95 8.07 8.05
N ASP A 248 -21.14 8.46 8.46
CA ASP A 248 -22.06 7.58 9.15
C ASP A 248 -22.76 6.59 8.20
N ASP A 249 -22.70 6.85 6.89
CA ASP A 249 -23.14 5.94 5.82
C ASP A 249 -22.07 4.90 5.43
N LEU A 250 -20.92 4.92 6.11
CA LEU A 250 -19.85 3.97 5.82
C LEU A 250 -20.25 2.53 6.15
N GLU A 251 -20.27 1.66 5.15
CA GLU A 251 -20.58 0.24 5.32
C GLU A 251 -19.49 -0.47 6.15
N VAL A 252 -19.87 -1.02 7.28
CA VAL A 252 -19.02 -1.83 8.15
C VAL A 252 -19.59 -3.25 8.19
N PRO A 253 -18.77 -4.30 7.94
CA PRO A 253 -19.23 -5.68 8.06
C PRO A 253 -19.70 -6.01 9.47
N GLU A 254 -20.74 -6.83 9.61
CA GLU A 254 -21.18 -7.34 10.92
C GLU A 254 -20.30 -8.50 11.43
N ALA A 255 -19.49 -9.10 10.56
CA ALA A 255 -18.68 -10.27 10.89
C ALA A 255 -17.46 -9.91 11.76
N GLU A 256 -17.15 -10.75 12.73
CA GLU A 256 -15.87 -10.71 13.44
C GLU A 256 -14.79 -11.39 12.61
N HIS A 257 -13.64 -10.72 12.48
CA HIS A 257 -12.49 -11.20 11.72
C HIS A 257 -11.41 -11.75 12.67
N THR A 258 -10.90 -12.93 12.36
CA THR A 258 -9.85 -13.59 13.16
C THR A 258 -8.65 -13.98 12.29
N ALA A 259 -7.51 -14.23 12.93
CA ALA A 259 -6.27 -14.62 12.26
C ALA A 259 -6.43 -15.93 11.45
N ALA A 260 -7.42 -16.77 11.76
CA ALA A 260 -7.69 -17.99 10.99
C ALA A 260 -7.96 -17.71 9.50
N GLU A 261 -8.48 -16.52 9.16
CA GLU A 261 -8.78 -16.13 7.78
C GLU A 261 -7.52 -15.90 6.92
N VAL A 262 -6.39 -15.59 7.56
CA VAL A 262 -5.16 -15.21 6.88
C VAL A 262 -4.03 -16.22 7.02
N LEU A 263 -4.07 -17.05 8.07
CA LEU A 263 -2.99 -18.00 8.39
C LEU A 263 -2.96 -19.18 7.41
N GLU A 264 -1.74 -19.53 6.98
CA GLU A 264 -1.47 -20.72 6.16
C GLU A 264 -1.32 -21.98 7.03
N GLY A 265 -1.80 -23.12 6.54
CA GLY A 265 -1.77 -24.37 7.28
C GLY A 265 -0.39 -25.02 7.35
N ASP A 266 0.36 -25.01 6.24
CA ASP A 266 1.70 -25.58 6.13
C ASP A 266 2.70 -24.46 5.79
N VAL A 267 3.54 -24.13 6.78
CA VAL A 267 4.51 -23.01 6.67
C VAL A 267 5.91 -23.53 6.90
N ASP A 268 6.83 -23.17 6.00
CA ASP A 268 8.25 -23.52 6.04
C ASP A 268 8.89 -23.09 7.37
N ASP A 269 9.69 -23.98 7.96
CA ASP A 269 10.41 -23.76 9.22
C ASP A 269 11.37 -22.56 9.20
N ARG A 270 11.72 -22.02 8.03
CA ARG A 270 12.50 -20.78 7.91
C ARG A 270 11.85 -19.56 8.58
N TYR A 271 10.53 -19.60 8.76
CA TYR A 271 9.79 -18.54 9.46
C TYR A 271 9.78 -18.72 10.98
N VAL A 272 10.20 -19.88 11.48
CA VAL A 272 10.30 -20.15 12.92
C VAL A 272 11.44 -19.36 13.54
N LEU A 273 11.18 -18.73 14.69
CA LEU A 273 12.21 -18.01 15.40
C LEU A 273 13.26 -19.00 15.97
N SER A 274 14.54 -18.68 15.79
CA SER A 274 15.60 -19.41 16.48
C SER A 274 15.48 -19.23 18.00
N ASP A 275 15.96 -20.23 18.77
CA ASP A 275 15.98 -20.16 20.24
C ASP A 275 16.63 -18.87 20.73
N LYS A 276 17.77 -18.49 20.14
CA LYS A 276 18.49 -17.26 20.48
C LYS A 276 17.63 -15.99 20.29
N LEU A 277 16.90 -15.89 19.19
CA LEU A 277 16.04 -14.74 18.93
C LEU A 277 14.82 -14.74 19.86
N TRP A 278 14.22 -15.92 20.08
CA TRP A 278 13.06 -16.04 20.96
C TRP A 278 13.41 -15.72 22.42
N ASP A 279 14.54 -16.21 22.93
CA ASP A 279 15.05 -15.89 24.25
C ASP A 279 15.34 -14.38 24.41
N TYR A 280 15.96 -13.78 23.40
CA TYR A 280 16.16 -12.34 23.37
C TYR A 280 14.86 -11.55 23.45
N LEU A 281 13.84 -11.88 22.66
CA LEU A 281 12.55 -11.19 22.68
C LEU A 281 11.84 -11.33 24.03
N ARG A 282 11.91 -12.52 24.66
CA ARG A 282 11.36 -12.77 25.99
C ARG A 282 12.05 -11.91 27.06
N ALA A 283 13.38 -11.90 27.07
CA ALA A 283 14.16 -11.09 28.00
C ALA A 283 13.93 -9.58 27.79
N TYR A 284 13.84 -9.14 26.53
CA TYR A 284 13.54 -7.77 26.16
C TYR A 284 12.18 -7.32 26.67
N ARG A 285 11.12 -8.12 26.45
CA ARG A 285 9.78 -7.86 26.99
C ARG A 285 9.77 -7.76 28.51
N ALA A 286 10.39 -8.72 29.21
CA ALA A 286 10.47 -8.70 30.68
C ALA A 286 11.16 -7.42 31.21
N LYS A 287 12.25 -6.99 30.57
CA LYS A 287 12.96 -5.75 30.89
C LYS A 287 12.07 -4.52 30.74
N HIS A 288 11.28 -4.44 29.69
CA HIS A 288 10.38 -3.30 29.44
C HIS A 288 9.16 -3.30 30.37
N GLN A 289 8.58 -4.46 30.64
CA GLN A 289 7.50 -4.61 31.62
C GLN A 289 7.95 -4.17 33.03
N ALA A 290 9.16 -4.54 33.45
CA ALA A 290 9.74 -4.11 34.73
C ALA A 290 9.91 -2.58 34.85
N ARG A 291 9.94 -1.85 33.72
CA ARG A 291 10.01 -0.39 33.63
C ARG A 291 8.66 0.29 33.44
N GLY A 292 7.55 -0.46 33.49
CA GLY A 292 6.21 0.05 33.22
C GLY A 292 5.92 0.38 31.74
N ASN A 293 6.76 -0.07 30.80
CA ASN A 293 6.59 0.14 29.39
C ASN A 293 5.86 -1.06 28.77
N GLY A 294 4.80 -0.80 27.99
CA GLY A 294 4.05 -1.84 27.24
C GLY A 294 4.77 -2.39 26.00
N PHE A 295 6.09 -2.21 25.91
CA PHE A 295 6.87 -2.65 24.76
C PHE A 295 7.15 -4.16 24.80
N GLY A 296 6.99 -4.86 23.67
CA GLY A 296 7.27 -6.28 23.56
C GLY A 296 6.65 -6.93 22.34
N TYR A 297 6.85 -8.23 22.21
CA TYR A 297 6.25 -9.04 21.16
C TYR A 297 4.76 -9.32 21.41
N SER A 298 4.04 -9.68 20.34
CA SER A 298 2.69 -10.26 20.40
C SER A 298 2.72 -11.66 19.78
N VAL A 299 2.15 -12.64 20.47
CA VAL A 299 1.92 -14.00 19.92
C VAL A 299 0.43 -14.19 19.78
N ILE A 300 0.00 -14.63 18.62
CA ILE A 300 -1.40 -14.85 18.28
C ILE A 300 -1.66 -16.31 17.93
N GLY A 301 -2.88 -16.76 18.18
CA GLY A 301 -3.47 -17.97 17.65
C GLY A 301 -4.51 -17.69 16.56
N PRO A 302 -5.13 -18.72 15.98
CA PRO A 302 -6.12 -18.54 14.91
C PRO A 302 -7.35 -17.70 15.30
N GLY A 303 -7.77 -17.72 16.56
CA GLY A 303 -8.94 -16.98 17.05
C GLY A 303 -8.66 -15.52 17.43
N ASP A 304 -7.42 -15.05 17.30
CA ASP A 304 -7.03 -13.72 17.77
C ASP A 304 -7.10 -12.67 16.65
N THR A 305 -7.10 -11.39 17.06
CA THR A 305 -6.79 -10.25 16.19
C THR A 305 -5.32 -9.89 16.30
N THR A 306 -4.78 -9.27 15.25
CA THR A 306 -3.37 -8.89 15.20
C THR A 306 -3.17 -7.42 15.57
N ARG A 307 -1.92 -7.09 15.94
CA ARG A 307 -1.45 -5.70 15.95
C ARG A 307 -1.21 -5.21 14.52
N THR A 308 -0.91 -3.91 14.40
CA THR A 308 -0.53 -3.30 13.12
C THR A 308 0.74 -3.94 12.55
N LEU A 309 0.65 -4.47 11.33
CA LEU A 309 1.81 -4.84 10.53
C LEU A 309 2.55 -3.55 10.10
N SER A 310 3.81 -3.40 10.51
CA SER A 310 4.61 -2.23 10.16
C SER A 310 5.65 -2.55 9.07
N ALA A 311 6.16 -1.53 8.39
CA ALA A 311 7.27 -1.68 7.44
C ALA A 311 8.56 -2.24 8.07
N ARG A 312 8.67 -2.24 9.39
CA ARG A 312 9.81 -2.77 10.16
C ARG A 312 9.70 -4.26 10.45
N TYR A 313 8.58 -4.90 10.12
CA TYR A 313 8.30 -6.31 10.38
C TYR A 313 9.41 -7.25 9.87
N HIS A 314 10.09 -6.88 8.80
CA HIS A 314 11.24 -7.62 8.26
C HIS A 314 12.38 -7.84 9.27
N LYS A 315 12.52 -7.02 10.33
CA LYS A 315 13.63 -7.08 11.29
C LYS A 315 13.54 -8.34 12.15
N ASP A 316 12.56 -8.41 13.04
CA ASP A 316 12.39 -9.50 13.99
C ASP A 316 10.95 -10.08 14.02
N GLY A 317 10.01 -9.42 13.35
CA GLY A 317 8.61 -9.84 13.28
C GLY A 317 7.86 -9.75 14.60
N SER A 318 8.42 -9.07 15.61
CA SER A 318 7.90 -9.10 16.99
C SER A 318 6.51 -8.50 17.16
N GLU A 319 6.05 -7.67 16.21
CA GLU A 319 4.70 -7.12 16.27
C GLU A 319 3.62 -8.21 16.18
N ILE A 320 3.86 -9.24 15.35
CA ILE A 320 2.89 -10.32 15.11
C ILE A 320 3.66 -11.64 14.96
N LEU A 321 3.66 -12.46 16.00
CA LEU A 321 4.20 -13.81 15.97
C LEU A 321 3.04 -14.80 16.05
N VAL A 322 3.13 -15.92 15.32
CA VAL A 322 2.11 -16.97 15.30
C VAL A 322 2.51 -18.10 16.21
N SER A 323 1.62 -18.51 17.10
CA SER A 323 1.81 -19.62 17.99
C SER A 323 1.92 -20.95 17.22
N ARG A 324 2.83 -21.80 17.64
CA ARG A 324 3.00 -23.19 17.14
C ARG A 324 2.63 -24.25 18.19
N GLY A 325 1.96 -23.83 19.26
CA GLY A 325 1.61 -24.66 20.40
C GLY A 325 2.60 -24.55 21.56
N GLU A 326 2.25 -25.18 22.66
CA GLU A 326 3.01 -25.12 23.91
C GLU A 326 4.44 -25.67 23.73
N GLY A 327 5.42 -25.00 24.31
CA GLY A 327 6.82 -25.41 24.29
C GLY A 327 7.56 -25.20 22.96
N LYS A 328 6.89 -24.71 21.91
CA LYS A 328 7.51 -24.45 20.60
C LYS A 328 7.77 -22.96 20.40
N ASN A 329 8.86 -22.64 19.71
CA ASN A 329 9.11 -21.26 19.30
C ASN A 329 8.03 -20.80 18.34
N PRO A 330 7.54 -19.56 18.46
CA PRO A 330 6.61 -19.01 17.51
C PRO A 330 7.27 -18.77 16.16
N ARG A 331 6.47 -18.50 15.14
CA ARG A 331 6.95 -18.12 13.82
C ARG A 331 6.52 -16.70 13.43
N LYS A 332 7.21 -16.12 12.47
CA LYS A 332 6.72 -14.93 11.77
C LYS A 332 5.59 -15.29 10.81
N LEU A 333 4.83 -14.29 10.39
CA LEU A 333 3.95 -14.40 9.24
C LEU A 333 4.77 -14.64 7.97
N THR A 334 4.21 -15.36 7.00
CA THR A 334 4.73 -15.42 5.64
C THR A 334 4.39 -14.13 4.88
N PRO A 335 5.06 -13.82 3.75
CA PRO A 335 4.65 -12.73 2.87
C PRO A 335 3.20 -12.86 2.38
N ARG A 336 2.71 -14.08 2.14
CA ARG A 336 1.32 -14.33 1.72
C ARG A 336 0.34 -14.02 2.85
N GLU A 337 0.63 -14.41 4.06
CA GLU A 337 -0.18 -14.07 5.23
C GLU A 337 -0.21 -12.54 5.46
N CYS A 338 0.90 -11.84 5.21
CA CYS A 338 0.93 -10.38 5.26
C CYS A 338 0.06 -9.74 4.15
N ALA A 339 0.05 -10.32 2.95
CA ALA A 339 -0.82 -9.89 1.87
C ALA A 339 -2.30 -10.04 2.24
N ARG A 340 -2.70 -11.23 2.71
CA ARG A 340 -4.07 -11.50 3.17
C ARG A 340 -4.48 -10.59 4.33
N LEU A 341 -3.57 -10.32 5.27
CA LEU A 341 -3.81 -9.41 6.40
C LEU A 341 -4.12 -7.98 5.96
N GLN A 342 -3.54 -7.55 4.85
CA GLN A 342 -3.85 -6.26 4.21
C GLN A 342 -5.04 -6.35 3.23
N GLY A 343 -5.63 -7.54 3.05
CA GLY A 343 -6.79 -7.77 2.19
C GLY A 343 -6.47 -7.88 0.70
N PHE A 344 -5.20 -8.16 0.34
CA PHE A 344 -4.86 -8.52 -1.03
C PHE A 344 -5.30 -9.95 -1.33
N PRO A 345 -5.86 -10.23 -2.52
CA PRO A 345 -6.28 -11.57 -2.90
C PRO A 345 -5.09 -12.50 -3.18
N ASP A 346 -5.33 -13.80 -3.22
CA ASP A 346 -4.28 -14.80 -3.38
C ASP A 346 -3.61 -14.76 -4.77
N GLU A 347 -4.30 -14.24 -5.77
CA GLU A 347 -3.77 -14.01 -7.11
C GLU A 347 -2.75 -12.88 -7.16
N PHE A 348 -2.66 -12.05 -6.11
CA PHE A 348 -1.68 -10.96 -6.06
C PHE A 348 -0.26 -11.52 -6.06
N ILE A 349 0.53 -11.15 -7.05
CA ILE A 349 1.89 -11.64 -7.26
C ILE A 349 2.87 -10.89 -6.35
N ILE A 350 3.73 -11.66 -5.63
CA ILE A 350 4.78 -11.15 -4.75
C ILE A 350 6.15 -11.45 -5.39
N PRO A 351 6.69 -10.60 -6.28
CA PRO A 351 7.88 -10.91 -7.09
C PRO A 351 9.20 -10.47 -6.43
N VAL A 352 9.19 -10.22 -5.13
CA VAL A 352 10.31 -9.67 -4.36
C VAL A 352 10.71 -10.61 -3.23
N SER A 353 11.86 -10.34 -2.58
CA SER A 353 12.28 -11.09 -1.39
C SER A 353 11.34 -10.87 -0.23
N ASP A 354 11.30 -11.82 0.74
CA ASP A 354 10.49 -11.70 1.95
C ASP A 354 10.71 -10.36 2.68
N THR A 355 11.96 -9.89 2.77
CA THR A 355 12.29 -8.60 3.39
C THR A 355 11.59 -7.44 2.69
N GLN A 356 11.60 -7.43 1.37
CA GLN A 356 10.91 -6.40 0.58
C GLN A 356 9.40 -6.55 0.66
N ALA A 357 8.88 -7.77 0.63
CA ALA A 357 7.46 -8.04 0.78
C ALA A 357 6.92 -7.53 2.13
N TYR A 358 7.61 -7.82 3.24
CA TYR A 358 7.25 -7.27 4.55
C TYR A 358 7.25 -5.74 4.58
N HIS A 359 8.25 -5.13 3.95
CA HIS A 359 8.33 -3.67 3.84
C HIS A 359 7.14 -3.11 3.05
N GLN A 360 6.82 -3.72 1.91
CA GLN A 360 5.71 -3.32 1.03
C GLN A 360 4.36 -3.47 1.72
N PHE A 361 4.04 -4.64 2.29
CA PHE A 361 2.76 -4.85 2.97
C PHE A 361 2.65 -4.03 4.26
N GLY A 362 3.73 -3.79 4.98
CA GLY A 362 3.76 -2.92 6.14
C GLY A 362 3.47 -1.45 5.82
N ASN A 363 3.91 -0.97 4.65
CA ASN A 363 3.61 0.37 4.15
C ASN A 363 2.25 0.47 3.46
N SER A 364 1.69 -0.65 3.02
CA SER A 364 0.43 -0.66 2.30
C SER A 364 -0.76 -0.29 3.18
N VAL A 365 -1.86 0.02 2.52
CA VAL A 365 -3.18 0.20 3.14
C VAL A 365 -3.87 -1.14 3.37
N THR A 366 -4.93 -1.14 4.19
CA THR A 366 -5.86 -2.27 4.29
C THR A 366 -6.92 -2.12 3.20
N VAL A 367 -6.84 -2.94 2.15
CA VAL A 367 -7.67 -2.86 0.95
C VAL A 367 -9.18 -2.87 1.24
N PRO A 368 -9.72 -3.72 2.14
CA PRO A 368 -11.15 -3.71 2.48
C PRO A 368 -11.65 -2.38 3.05
N VAL A 369 -10.85 -1.67 3.84
CA VAL A 369 -11.21 -0.34 4.36
C VAL A 369 -11.28 0.67 3.22
N VAL A 370 -10.27 0.67 2.34
CA VAL A 370 -10.26 1.56 1.16
C VAL A 370 -11.46 1.25 0.26
N ARG A 371 -11.84 -0.03 0.11
CA ARG A 371 -13.02 -0.43 -0.68
C ARG A 371 -14.33 0.16 -0.12
N ALA A 372 -14.51 0.13 1.21
CA ALA A 372 -15.67 0.75 1.85
C ALA A 372 -15.69 2.27 1.65
N VAL A 373 -14.54 2.94 1.87
CA VAL A 373 -14.40 4.39 1.66
C VAL A 373 -14.62 4.76 0.19
N ALA A 374 -14.07 4.00 -0.76
CA ALA A 374 -14.21 4.25 -2.18
C ALA A 374 -15.69 4.14 -2.63
N ARG A 375 -16.43 3.13 -2.15
CA ARG A 375 -17.87 3.00 -2.44
C ARG A 375 -18.65 4.19 -1.95
N LEU A 376 -18.45 4.61 -0.70
CA LEU A 376 -19.11 5.77 -0.11
C LEU A 376 -18.77 7.05 -0.90
N MET A 377 -17.49 7.26 -1.22
CA MET A 377 -17.02 8.41 -1.97
C MET A 377 -17.62 8.48 -3.38
N MET A 378 -17.62 7.35 -4.11
CA MET A 378 -18.14 7.31 -5.48
C MET A 378 -19.66 7.46 -5.51
N GLY A 379 -20.38 6.92 -4.51
CA GLY A 379 -21.82 7.15 -4.35
C GLY A 379 -22.16 8.64 -4.20
N ALA A 380 -21.46 9.35 -3.32
CA ALA A 380 -21.65 10.79 -3.13
C ALA A 380 -21.33 11.62 -4.41
N MET A 381 -20.34 11.20 -5.20
CA MET A 381 -20.04 11.85 -6.49
C MET A 381 -21.16 11.67 -7.52
N GLU A 382 -21.78 10.49 -7.59
CA GLU A 382 -22.87 10.21 -8.54
C GLU A 382 -24.15 10.97 -8.18
N ASP A 383 -24.47 11.05 -6.90
CA ASP A 383 -25.66 11.77 -6.42
C ASP A 383 -25.52 13.28 -6.61
N GLY A 384 -24.33 13.84 -6.41
CA GLY A 384 -24.02 15.24 -6.71
C GLY A 384 -24.22 15.59 -8.19
N LEU A 385 -23.91 14.67 -9.10
CA LEU A 385 -24.11 14.86 -10.56
C LEU A 385 -25.57 14.73 -10.99
N ARG A 386 -26.43 14.06 -10.22
CA ARG A 386 -27.90 13.94 -10.50
C ARG A 386 -28.73 15.10 -9.94
N GLY A 387 -28.17 15.82 -8.97
CA GLY A 387 -28.84 16.95 -8.31
C GLY A 387 -28.52 18.33 -8.93
N ALA A 388 -27.55 18.41 -9.86
CA ALA A 388 -27.18 19.63 -10.58
C ALA A 388 -27.77 19.63 -11.99
#